data_5e04ab02bcbf49368173dbad1f728923
#
_entry.id   5e04ab02bcbf49368173dbad1f728923
#
_cell.length_a   1.000
_cell.length_b   1.000
_cell.length_c   1.000
_cell.angle_alpha   90.00
_cell.angle_beta   90.00
_cell.angle_gamma   90.00
#
_symmetry.space_group_name_H-M   'P 1'
#
loop_
_entity.id
_entity.type
_entity.pdbx_description
1 polymer ?
#
loop_
_entity_poly.entity_id
_entity_poly.type
_entity_poly.pdbx_seq_one_letter_code
_entity_poly.pdbx_strand_id
1 'polypeptide(L)'
;MDSRDRFNKFTERARKVLALAQEEAQRFQHNYIGTEHLLLGLVREGEGVAAKVLTNLGVQLSDVRRAVEFIIGRGDRIVEGEIGLTPRAKKVIELAVDEAKLLKHQYIGTEHILLGLVREGGGIAAGVLESMGVKLEQVRAETLKVLGTKE
;
A
#
# COMPACT_ATOMS: atom_id res chain seq x y z
N MET A 1 -15.69 -13.50 -13.27
CA MET A 1 -14.87 -14.03 -12.20
C MET A 1 -15.25 -13.39 -10.88
N ASP A 2 -15.48 -14.20 -9.87
CA ASP A 2 -15.83 -13.72 -8.52
C ASP A 2 -14.69 -12.87 -7.96
N SER A 3 -15.03 -11.82 -7.20
CA SER A 3 -14.03 -10.95 -6.57
C SER A 3 -13.09 -11.72 -5.64
N ARG A 4 -13.55 -12.83 -5.05
CA ARG A 4 -12.71 -13.68 -4.22
C ARG A 4 -11.60 -14.35 -5.03
N ASP A 5 -11.83 -14.65 -6.29
CA ASP A 5 -10.83 -15.27 -7.16
C ASP A 5 -9.68 -14.31 -7.47
N ARG A 6 -9.96 -13.00 -7.50
CA ARG A 6 -8.93 -11.96 -7.73
C ARG A 6 -7.85 -11.99 -6.66
N PHE A 7 -8.24 -12.31 -5.41
CA PHE A 7 -7.35 -12.28 -4.27
C PHE A 7 -6.91 -13.68 -3.82
N ASN A 8 -7.20 -14.70 -4.62
CA ASN A 8 -6.91 -16.08 -4.25
C ASN A 8 -5.40 -16.33 -4.06
N LYS A 9 -4.57 -15.65 -4.83
CA LYS A 9 -3.11 -15.77 -4.72
C LYS A 9 -2.49 -14.78 -3.75
N PHE A 10 -3.27 -13.92 -3.15
CA PHE A 10 -2.79 -12.96 -2.15
C PHE A 10 -2.50 -13.68 -0.84
N THR A 11 -1.35 -13.39 -0.24
CA THR A 11 -1.02 -13.95 1.07
C THR A 11 -1.96 -13.40 2.12
N GLU A 12 -2.02 -14.06 3.29
CA GLU A 12 -2.81 -13.56 4.41
C GLU A 12 -2.40 -12.14 4.80
N ARG A 13 -1.10 -11.86 4.83
CA ARG A 13 -0.60 -10.52 5.16
C ARG A 13 -1.03 -9.49 4.14
N ALA A 14 -1.00 -9.85 2.86
CA ALA A 14 -1.46 -8.94 1.80
C ALA A 14 -2.96 -8.66 1.93
N ARG A 15 -3.76 -9.68 2.23
CA ARG A 15 -5.20 -9.49 2.48
C ARG A 15 -5.43 -8.61 3.70
N LYS A 16 -4.63 -8.81 4.74
CA LYS A 16 -4.71 -7.98 5.94
C LYS A 16 -4.41 -6.52 5.63
N VAL A 17 -3.45 -6.26 4.75
CA VAL A 17 -3.16 -4.90 4.29
C VAL A 17 -4.39 -4.25 3.69
N LEU A 18 -5.13 -4.97 2.85
CA LEU A 18 -6.35 -4.43 2.23
C LEU A 18 -7.42 -4.12 3.28
N ALA A 19 -7.59 -5.02 4.26
CA ALA A 19 -8.54 -4.80 5.35
C ALA A 19 -8.13 -3.61 6.22
N LEU A 20 -6.84 -3.50 6.53
CA LEU A 20 -6.33 -2.38 7.31
C LEU A 20 -6.42 -1.05 6.56
N ALA A 21 -6.24 -1.08 5.23
CA ALA A 21 -6.42 0.10 4.40
C ALA A 21 -7.85 0.63 4.50
N GLN A 22 -8.84 -0.27 4.48
CA GLN A 22 -10.24 0.11 4.68
C GLN A 22 -10.46 0.73 6.06
N GLU A 23 -9.89 0.11 7.11
CA GLU A 23 -10.00 0.67 8.47
C GLU A 23 -9.39 2.07 8.56
N GLU A 24 -8.23 2.27 7.92
CA GLU A 24 -7.59 3.59 7.93
C GLU A 24 -8.42 4.62 7.17
N ALA A 25 -9.02 4.25 6.05
CA ALA A 25 -9.91 5.14 5.32
C ALA A 25 -11.11 5.54 6.19
N GLN A 26 -11.73 4.57 6.86
CA GLN A 26 -12.85 4.83 7.77
C GLN A 26 -12.43 5.69 8.95
N ARG A 27 -11.23 5.48 9.49
CA ARG A 27 -10.67 6.28 10.58
C ARG A 27 -10.58 7.76 10.20
N PHE A 28 -10.25 8.06 8.95
CA PHE A 28 -10.19 9.42 8.43
C PHE A 28 -11.54 9.90 7.90
N GLN A 29 -12.58 9.08 8.00
CA GLN A 29 -13.90 9.38 7.47
C GLN A 29 -13.88 9.63 5.96
N HIS A 30 -13.03 8.89 5.26
CA HIS A 30 -12.98 8.88 3.80
C HIS A 30 -13.88 7.78 3.25
N ASN A 31 -14.61 8.08 2.18
CA ASN A 31 -15.52 7.11 1.56
C ASN A 31 -14.88 6.37 0.38
N TYR A 32 -13.56 6.31 0.36
CA TYR A 32 -12.78 5.64 -0.69
C TYR A 32 -11.52 5.06 -0.07
N ILE A 33 -10.93 4.07 -0.74
CA ILE A 33 -9.61 3.54 -0.40
C ILE A 33 -8.66 3.99 -1.50
N GLY A 34 -7.83 4.97 -1.19
CA GLY A 34 -6.83 5.48 -2.11
C GLY A 34 -5.46 4.87 -1.87
N THR A 35 -4.47 5.31 -2.65
CA THR A 35 -3.10 4.84 -2.50
C THR A 35 -2.55 5.13 -1.10
N GLU A 36 -2.94 6.26 -0.51
CA GLU A 36 -2.52 6.63 0.85
C GLU A 36 -3.01 5.63 1.89
N HIS A 37 -4.21 5.09 1.71
CA HIS A 37 -4.75 4.09 2.62
C HIS A 37 -4.04 2.75 2.45
N LEU A 38 -3.66 2.41 1.23
CA LEU A 38 -2.85 1.22 0.98
C LEU A 38 -1.49 1.34 1.67
N LEU A 39 -0.86 2.51 1.58
CA LEU A 39 0.41 2.76 2.27
C LEU A 39 0.24 2.61 3.79
N LEU A 40 -0.82 3.20 4.35
CA LEU A 40 -1.12 3.06 5.78
C LEU A 40 -1.31 1.59 6.16
N GLY A 41 -2.01 0.83 5.33
CA GLY A 41 -2.21 -0.60 5.57
C GLY A 41 -0.90 -1.37 5.56
N LEU A 42 0.00 -1.06 4.63
CA LEU A 42 1.31 -1.70 4.54
C LEU A 42 2.16 -1.46 5.79
N VAL A 43 2.17 -0.23 6.29
CA VAL A 43 2.93 0.12 7.49
C VAL A 43 2.28 -0.50 8.74
N ARG A 44 0.96 -0.41 8.82
CA ARG A 44 0.21 -0.89 9.99
C ARG A 44 0.26 -2.40 10.16
N GLU A 45 0.30 -3.14 9.07
CA GLU A 45 0.40 -4.60 9.13
C GLU A 45 1.66 -5.02 9.90
N GLY A 46 2.77 -4.34 9.68
CA GLY A 46 3.92 -4.35 10.57
C GLY A 46 4.87 -5.53 10.47
N GLU A 47 4.51 -6.64 9.85
CA GLU A 47 5.30 -7.87 9.88
C GLU A 47 5.78 -8.35 8.52
N GLY A 48 5.12 -7.92 7.45
CA GLY A 48 5.50 -8.35 6.11
C GLY A 48 6.76 -7.67 5.59
N VAL A 49 7.17 -8.08 4.40
CA VAL A 49 8.35 -7.51 3.74
C VAL A 49 8.17 -6.00 3.53
N ALA A 50 6.98 -5.56 3.13
CA ALA A 50 6.74 -4.14 2.91
C ALA A 50 6.94 -3.32 4.17
N ALA A 51 6.42 -3.79 5.31
CA ALA A 51 6.60 -3.10 6.59
C ALA A 51 8.08 -3.00 6.95
N LYS A 52 8.84 -4.08 6.72
CA LYS A 52 10.27 -4.09 6.98
C LYS A 52 11.01 -3.07 6.11
N VAL A 53 10.68 -3.02 4.82
CA VAL A 53 11.27 -2.06 3.87
C VAL A 53 10.99 -0.63 4.34
N LEU A 54 9.73 -0.33 4.64
CA LEU A 54 9.33 1.01 5.04
C LEU A 54 9.97 1.42 6.37
N THR A 55 10.05 0.49 7.32
CA THR A 55 10.74 0.73 8.59
C THR A 55 12.23 1.03 8.34
N ASN A 56 12.89 0.24 7.48
CA ASN A 56 14.30 0.47 7.14
C ASN A 56 14.52 1.86 6.53
N LEU A 57 13.53 2.41 5.86
CA LEU A 57 13.60 3.74 5.25
C LEU A 57 13.10 4.84 6.19
N GLY A 58 12.77 4.52 7.42
CA GLY A 58 12.33 5.50 8.41
C GLY A 58 10.88 5.91 8.33
N VAL A 59 10.06 5.16 7.61
CA VAL A 59 8.63 5.46 7.45
C VAL A 59 7.85 4.84 8.59
N GLN A 60 7.26 5.67 9.44
CA GLN A 60 6.50 5.24 10.61
C GLN A 60 5.01 5.55 10.44
N LEU A 61 4.17 4.73 11.04
CA LEU A 61 2.71 4.84 10.92
C LEU A 61 2.21 6.23 11.37
N SER A 62 2.69 6.72 12.51
CA SER A 62 2.26 8.03 13.02
C SER A 62 2.60 9.16 12.05
N ASP A 63 3.74 9.08 11.40
CA ASP A 63 4.18 10.10 10.45
C ASP A 63 3.33 10.06 9.18
N VAL A 64 3.02 8.86 8.69
CA VAL A 64 2.15 8.70 7.50
C VAL A 64 0.75 9.23 7.81
N ARG A 65 0.21 8.89 8.98
CA ARG A 65 -1.12 9.39 9.39
C ARG A 65 -1.16 10.91 9.46
N ARG A 66 -0.12 11.53 10.02
CA ARG A 66 -0.03 12.98 10.08
C ARG A 66 0.04 13.61 8.70
N ALA A 67 0.83 13.02 7.81
CA ALA A 67 0.97 13.52 6.45
C ALA A 67 -0.35 13.43 5.70
N VAL A 68 -1.06 12.30 5.82
CA VAL A 68 -2.36 12.12 5.17
C VAL A 68 -3.36 13.16 5.70
N GLU A 69 -3.41 13.34 7.01
CA GLU A 69 -4.31 14.32 7.62
C GLU A 69 -4.00 15.74 7.14
N PHE A 70 -2.72 16.07 7.01
CA PHE A 70 -2.29 17.39 6.54
C PHE A 70 -2.65 17.61 5.07
N ILE A 71 -2.44 16.60 4.22
CA ILE A 71 -2.63 16.73 2.77
C ILE A 71 -4.10 16.66 2.37
N ILE A 72 -4.83 15.70 2.94
CA ILE A 72 -6.21 15.40 2.53
C ILE A 72 -7.22 15.91 3.56
N GLY A 73 -6.86 15.81 4.84
CA GLY A 73 -7.79 16.11 5.93
C GLY A 73 -8.72 14.95 6.21
N ARG A 74 -9.67 15.19 7.10
CA ARG A 74 -10.70 14.21 7.46
C ARG A 74 -11.99 14.54 6.73
N GLY A 75 -12.77 13.49 6.43
CA GLY A 75 -14.13 13.68 5.97
C GLY A 75 -15.03 14.18 7.11
N ASP A 76 -16.19 14.68 6.75
CA ASP A 76 -17.12 15.28 7.71
C ASP A 76 -18.25 14.34 8.15
N ARG A 77 -18.24 13.08 7.67
CA ARG A 77 -19.27 12.09 8.00
C ARG A 77 -18.65 10.75 8.35
N ILE A 78 -19.27 10.07 9.30
CA ILE A 78 -18.89 8.70 9.60
C ILE A 78 -19.22 7.81 8.40
N VAL A 79 -18.25 7.01 7.97
CA VAL A 79 -18.41 6.10 6.85
C VAL A 79 -18.62 4.68 7.41
N GLU A 80 -19.74 4.09 7.01
CA GLU A 80 -20.11 2.73 7.43
C GLU A 80 -20.17 1.81 6.22
N GLY A 81 -19.92 0.51 6.46
CA GLY A 81 -19.99 -0.50 5.42
C GLY A 81 -18.75 -0.56 4.55
N GLU A 82 -18.88 -1.26 3.44
CA GLU A 82 -17.77 -1.46 2.51
C GLU A 82 -17.60 -0.21 1.65
N ILE A 83 -16.34 0.14 1.40
CA ILE A 83 -15.96 1.23 0.53
C ILE A 83 -15.03 0.70 -0.56
N GLY A 84 -15.03 1.34 -1.71
CA GLY A 84 -14.29 0.85 -2.86
C GLY A 84 -12.93 1.49 -3.04
N LEU A 85 -12.12 0.82 -3.84
CA LEU A 85 -10.81 1.32 -4.25
C LEU A 85 -10.97 2.42 -5.28
N THR A 86 -10.15 3.47 -5.17
CA THR A 86 -10.06 4.47 -6.24
C THR A 86 -9.46 3.84 -7.50
N PRO A 87 -9.60 4.47 -8.67
CA PRO A 87 -8.95 3.97 -9.88
C PRO A 87 -7.44 3.78 -9.74
N ARG A 88 -6.75 4.72 -9.07
CA ARG A 88 -5.31 4.57 -8.82
C ARG A 88 -5.01 3.39 -7.90
N ALA A 89 -5.80 3.21 -6.84
CA ALA A 89 -5.61 2.09 -5.93
C ALA A 89 -5.85 0.76 -6.65
N LYS A 90 -6.86 0.69 -7.53
CA LYS A 90 -7.07 -0.48 -8.37
C LYS A 90 -5.86 -0.74 -9.26
N LYS A 91 -5.28 0.30 -9.83
CA LYS A 91 -4.10 0.18 -10.67
C LYS A 91 -2.92 -0.37 -9.86
N VAL A 92 -2.75 0.07 -8.62
CA VAL A 92 -1.72 -0.46 -7.73
C VAL A 92 -1.88 -1.98 -7.57
N ILE A 93 -3.10 -2.45 -7.35
CA ILE A 93 -3.37 -3.88 -7.19
C ILE A 93 -3.06 -4.65 -8.48
N GLU A 94 -3.44 -4.11 -9.63
CA GLU A 94 -3.12 -4.71 -10.92
C GLU A 94 -1.61 -4.79 -11.12
N LEU A 95 -0.89 -3.73 -10.77
CA LEU A 95 0.57 -3.69 -10.88
C LEU A 95 1.24 -4.63 -9.89
N ALA A 96 0.65 -4.83 -8.71
CA ALA A 96 1.14 -5.80 -7.74
C ALA A 96 1.13 -7.22 -8.34
N VAL A 97 0.05 -7.57 -9.01
CA VAL A 97 -0.04 -8.87 -9.70
C VAL A 97 1.05 -8.98 -10.76
N ASP A 98 1.26 -7.92 -11.53
CA ASP A 98 2.28 -7.90 -12.59
C ASP A 98 3.69 -8.00 -12.00
N GLU A 99 3.98 -7.30 -10.90
CA GLU A 99 5.29 -7.36 -10.23
C GLU A 99 5.57 -8.77 -9.73
N ALA A 100 4.59 -9.47 -9.18
CA ALA A 100 4.75 -10.84 -8.75
C ALA A 100 5.14 -11.75 -9.93
N LYS A 101 4.49 -11.55 -11.07
CA LYS A 101 4.82 -12.31 -12.29
C LYS A 101 6.24 -12.03 -12.77
N LEU A 102 6.63 -10.75 -12.77
CA LEU A 102 7.99 -10.36 -13.19
C LEU A 102 9.06 -10.98 -12.29
N LEU A 103 8.77 -11.13 -11.00
CA LEU A 103 9.68 -11.76 -10.06
C LEU A 103 9.55 -13.30 -10.03
N LYS A 104 8.65 -13.84 -10.85
CA LYS A 104 8.37 -15.28 -10.93
C LYS A 104 7.88 -15.86 -9.60
N HIS A 105 7.12 -15.05 -8.86
CA HIS A 105 6.47 -15.50 -7.64
C HIS A 105 5.05 -15.97 -7.95
N GLN A 106 4.61 -17.03 -7.29
CA GLN A 106 3.27 -17.58 -7.49
C GLN A 106 2.26 -17.04 -6.48
N TYR A 107 2.71 -16.17 -5.60
CA TYR A 107 1.88 -15.51 -4.60
C TYR A 107 2.01 -14.00 -4.75
N ILE A 108 1.04 -13.27 -4.19
CA ILE A 108 1.09 -11.81 -4.14
C ILE A 108 1.15 -11.42 -2.67
N GLY A 109 2.33 -10.95 -2.25
CA GLY A 109 2.58 -10.54 -0.87
C GLY A 109 2.55 -9.05 -0.70
N THR A 110 2.84 -8.60 0.52
CA THR A 110 2.91 -7.16 0.82
C THR A 110 3.96 -6.46 -0.03
N GLU A 111 5.06 -7.13 -0.32
CA GLU A 111 6.14 -6.59 -1.17
C GLU A 111 5.65 -6.25 -2.57
N HIS A 112 4.74 -7.05 -3.11
CA HIS A 112 4.22 -6.81 -4.45
C HIS A 112 3.25 -5.64 -4.46
N ILE A 113 2.46 -5.48 -3.40
CA ILE A 113 1.59 -4.30 -3.25
C ILE A 113 2.45 -3.04 -3.17
N LEU A 114 3.54 -3.09 -2.40
CA LEU A 114 4.45 -1.95 -2.28
C LEU A 114 5.11 -1.63 -3.62
N LEU A 115 5.58 -2.64 -4.35
CA LEU A 115 6.16 -2.43 -5.68
C LEU A 115 5.14 -1.86 -6.66
N GLY A 116 3.90 -2.34 -6.59
CA GLY A 116 2.82 -1.80 -7.41
C GLY A 116 2.55 -0.33 -7.10
N LEU A 117 2.56 0.03 -5.83
CA LEU A 117 2.38 1.40 -5.38
C LEU A 117 3.48 2.32 -5.92
N VAL A 118 4.72 1.87 -5.84
CA VAL A 118 5.88 2.60 -6.35
C VAL A 118 5.80 2.75 -7.87
N ARG A 119 5.41 1.68 -8.55
CA ARG A 119 5.33 1.67 -10.01
C ARG A 119 4.23 2.58 -10.53
N GLU A 120 3.09 2.63 -9.85
CA GLU A 120 2.01 3.57 -10.18
C GLU A 120 2.48 5.01 -10.05
N GLY A 121 3.13 5.32 -8.93
CA GLY A 121 3.97 6.51 -8.76
C GLY A 121 3.28 7.86 -8.72
N GLY A 122 1.97 7.94 -8.92
CA GLY A 122 1.31 9.22 -9.11
C GLY A 122 0.24 9.60 -8.07
N GLY A 123 0.01 8.77 -7.08
CA GLY A 123 -1.04 9.01 -6.09
C GLY A 123 -0.58 9.79 -4.88
N ILE A 124 -1.49 9.94 -3.91
CA ILE A 124 -1.21 10.63 -2.65
C ILE A 124 -0.06 9.94 -1.89
N ALA A 125 0.00 8.59 -1.95
CA ALA A 125 1.07 7.84 -1.28
C ALA A 125 2.46 8.30 -1.75
N ALA A 126 2.63 8.52 -3.05
CA ALA A 126 3.90 9.01 -3.59
C ALA A 126 4.25 10.36 -2.99
N GLY A 127 3.28 11.27 -2.93
CA GLY A 127 3.48 12.58 -2.32
C GLY A 127 3.83 12.50 -0.84
N VAL A 128 3.19 11.60 -0.11
CA VAL A 128 3.49 11.37 1.31
C VAL A 128 4.92 10.90 1.49
N LEU A 129 5.35 9.89 0.73
CA LEU A 129 6.72 9.38 0.81
C LEU A 129 7.74 10.46 0.45
N GLU A 130 7.49 11.22 -0.61
CA GLU A 130 8.37 12.30 -1.01
C GLU A 130 8.49 13.38 0.07
N SER A 131 7.37 13.70 0.74
CA SER A 131 7.38 14.67 1.84
C SER A 131 8.23 14.21 3.02
N MET A 132 8.46 12.91 3.14
CA MET A 132 9.32 12.32 4.17
C MET A 132 10.77 12.15 3.69
N GLY A 133 11.09 12.64 2.49
CA GLY A 133 12.43 12.50 1.91
C GLY A 133 12.70 11.11 1.35
N VAL A 134 11.67 10.31 1.14
CA VAL A 134 11.82 8.94 0.63
C VAL A 134 11.46 8.94 -0.85
N LYS A 135 12.43 8.63 -1.69
CA LYS A 135 12.21 8.54 -3.14
C LYS A 135 11.67 7.16 -3.50
N LEU A 136 10.82 7.13 -4.52
CA LEU A 136 10.21 5.86 -4.96
C LEU A 136 11.28 4.85 -5.40
N GLU A 137 12.35 5.31 -6.02
CA GLU A 137 13.46 4.44 -6.42
C GLU A 137 14.12 3.78 -5.22
N GLN A 138 14.21 4.49 -4.10
CA GLN A 138 14.76 3.94 -2.86
C GLN A 138 13.88 2.84 -2.31
N VAL A 139 12.56 3.02 -2.38
CA VAL A 139 11.61 1.99 -1.92
C VAL A 139 11.79 0.73 -2.75
N ARG A 140 11.86 0.87 -4.07
CA ARG A 140 12.05 -0.26 -4.97
C ARG A 140 13.37 -0.98 -4.68
N ALA A 141 14.46 -0.21 -4.61
CA ALA A 141 15.79 -0.79 -4.37
C ALA A 141 15.84 -1.53 -3.03
N GLU A 142 15.27 -0.94 -1.98
CA GLU A 142 15.26 -1.56 -0.66
C GLU A 142 14.40 -2.83 -0.66
N THR A 143 13.28 -2.81 -1.38
CA THR A 143 12.41 -3.99 -1.49
C THR A 143 13.17 -5.17 -2.13
N LEU A 144 13.83 -4.91 -3.26
CA LEU A 144 14.59 -5.95 -3.95
C LEU A 144 15.74 -6.47 -3.08
N LYS A 145 16.37 -5.56 -2.34
CA LYS A 145 17.45 -5.92 -1.41
C LYS A 145 16.94 -6.85 -0.30
N VAL A 146 15.81 -6.51 0.32
CA VAL A 146 15.23 -7.33 1.39
C VAL A 146 14.84 -8.71 0.86
N LEU A 147 14.34 -8.77 -0.38
CA LEU A 147 13.97 -10.03 -1.02
C LEU A 147 15.20 -10.85 -1.44
N GLY A 148 16.40 -10.25 -1.42
CA GLY A 148 17.60 -10.92 -1.90
C GLY A 148 17.68 -11.03 -3.41
N THR A 149 16.90 -10.22 -4.13
CA THR A 149 16.82 -10.25 -5.59
C THR A 149 17.78 -9.22 -6.17
N LYS A 150 18.52 -9.63 -7.19
CA LYS A 150 19.39 -8.73 -7.94
C LYS A 150 18.60 -8.12 -9.10
N GLU A 151 18.83 -6.86 -9.35
CA GLU A 151 18.24 -6.17 -10.49
C GLU A 151 18.82 -6.65 -11.80
#